data_feec90bde58539bc20d9774725d076e6
#
_entry.id   feec90bde58539bc20d9774725d076e6
#
_cell.length_a   1.000
_cell.length_b   1.000
_cell.length_c   1.000
_cell.angle_alpha   90.00
_cell.angle_beta   90.00
_cell.angle_gamma   90.00
#
_symmetry.space_group_name_H-M   'P 1'
#
loop_
_entity.id
_entity.type
_entity.pdbx_description
1 polymer ?
#
loop_
_entity_poly.entity_id
_entity_poly.type
_entity_poly.pdbx_seq_one_letter_code
_entity_poly.pdbx_strand_id
1 'polypeptide(L)'
;MVVLFLTALFSVKDLVVEYSVYGRWSSEDVDGILSAYEGKSLVFVDTEEIKKEISSKTPFIVERVEKEYPSSIRVVLSSRQERYAVERADGGYYILDEIFTVCDEREEIKNSADMLDNILLEFVNIDVGGLAVKTRVDLTENTAFAIVNAFTGEINSPRDHIISVTVEDKGYGNYYLTAVMREGVSIEIRKAGDRIAEKSAAALEKYFALADKDKLSGKVICFEADGGDIIAQYE
;
A
#
# COMPACT_ATOMS: atom_id res chain seq x y z
N MET A 1 -29.78 41.91 2.66
CA MET A 1 -30.91 40.96 2.56
C MET A 1 -30.66 39.87 1.49
N VAL A 2 -30.14 40.18 0.30
CA VAL A 2 -29.88 39.20 -0.78
C VAL A 2 -28.82 38.14 -0.37
N VAL A 3 -27.77 38.54 0.33
CA VAL A 3 -26.69 37.62 0.77
C VAL A 3 -27.16 36.56 1.76
N LEU A 4 -28.03 36.95 2.70
CA LEU A 4 -28.64 36.03 3.69
C LEU A 4 -29.58 35.01 3.04
N PHE A 5 -30.26 35.36 1.98
CA PHE A 5 -31.16 34.48 1.26
C PHE A 5 -30.36 33.43 0.44
N LEU A 6 -29.28 33.85 -0.17
CA LEU A 6 -28.39 32.96 -0.92
C LEU A 6 -27.67 31.96 0.00
N THR A 7 -27.22 32.34 1.19
CA THR A 7 -26.60 31.43 2.15
C THR A 7 -27.55 30.38 2.67
N ALA A 8 -28.85 30.73 2.90
CA ALA A 8 -29.85 29.78 3.36
C ALA A 8 -30.29 28.80 2.24
N LEU A 9 -30.28 29.23 0.98
CA LEU A 9 -30.65 28.38 -0.15
C LEU A 9 -29.54 27.40 -0.52
N PHE A 10 -28.29 27.79 -0.36
CA PHE A 10 -27.11 27.00 -0.72
C PHE A 10 -26.40 26.46 0.51
N SER A 11 -27.05 26.27 1.64
CA SER A 11 -26.45 25.56 2.78
C SER A 11 -26.42 24.05 2.53
N VAL A 12 -25.31 23.40 2.90
CA VAL A 12 -25.16 21.95 2.81
C VAL A 12 -26.19 21.30 3.74
N LYS A 13 -27.04 20.44 3.18
CA LYS A 13 -28.07 19.67 3.88
C LYS A 13 -27.89 18.17 3.71
N ASP A 14 -27.44 17.78 2.53
CA ASP A 14 -27.29 16.38 2.17
C ASP A 14 -25.82 16.07 1.88
N LEU A 15 -25.35 15.03 2.52
CA LEU A 15 -24.00 14.47 2.34
C LEU A 15 -24.16 13.07 1.75
N VAL A 16 -23.73 12.90 0.51
CA VAL A 16 -23.87 11.63 -0.22
C VAL A 16 -22.50 11.00 -0.34
N VAL A 17 -22.31 9.83 0.25
CA VAL A 17 -21.08 9.07 0.15
C VAL A 17 -21.32 7.83 -0.71
N GLU A 18 -20.59 7.71 -1.80
CA GLU A 18 -20.63 6.56 -2.70
C GLU A 18 -19.30 5.78 -2.62
N TYR A 19 -19.41 4.47 -2.49
CA TYR A 19 -18.26 3.57 -2.47
C TYR A 19 -18.17 2.82 -3.79
N SER A 20 -17.06 2.96 -4.50
CA SER A 20 -16.81 2.24 -5.76
C SER A 20 -16.36 0.79 -5.57
N VAL A 21 -15.87 0.45 -4.38
CA VAL A 21 -15.46 -0.92 -4.02
C VAL A 21 -15.90 -1.23 -2.59
N TYR A 22 -16.48 -2.40 -2.39
CA TYR A 22 -16.88 -2.89 -1.08
C TYR A 22 -15.63 -3.30 -0.27
N GLY A 23 -15.28 -2.49 0.71
CA GLY A 23 -14.27 -2.80 1.73
C GLY A 23 -14.91 -2.96 3.12
N ARG A 24 -14.15 -3.53 4.07
CA ARG A 24 -14.58 -3.74 5.47
C ARG A 24 -14.69 -2.46 6.32
N TRP A 25 -14.47 -1.29 5.73
CA TRP A 25 -14.41 -0.02 6.42
C TRP A 25 -15.82 0.53 6.66
N SER A 26 -16.07 1.04 7.89
CA SER A 26 -17.33 1.70 8.19
C SER A 26 -17.32 3.13 7.63
N SER A 27 -18.48 3.61 7.20
CA SER A 27 -18.67 4.99 6.77
C SER A 27 -18.51 6.00 7.92
N GLU A 28 -18.56 5.56 9.18
CA GLU A 28 -18.61 6.41 10.37
C GLU A 28 -17.46 7.43 10.44
N ASP A 29 -16.24 7.04 10.05
CA ASP A 29 -15.11 7.97 10.05
C ASP A 29 -15.27 9.09 9.00
N VAL A 30 -15.84 8.76 7.83
CA VAL A 30 -16.09 9.73 6.76
C VAL A 30 -17.28 10.60 7.11
N ASP A 31 -18.34 10.02 7.63
CA ASP A 31 -19.53 10.73 8.07
C ASP A 31 -19.19 11.76 9.17
N GLY A 32 -18.30 11.38 10.10
CA GLY A 32 -17.78 12.29 11.13
C GLY A 32 -17.05 13.51 10.55
N ILE A 33 -16.23 13.31 9.50
CA ILE A 33 -15.54 14.42 8.82
C ILE A 33 -16.55 15.29 8.07
N LEU A 34 -17.45 14.70 7.32
CA LEU A 34 -18.40 15.41 6.47
C LEU A 34 -19.44 16.20 7.28
N SER A 35 -19.84 15.71 8.45
CA SER A 35 -20.78 16.41 9.32
C SER A 35 -20.30 17.80 9.74
N ALA A 36 -18.97 18.04 9.77
CA ALA A 36 -18.41 19.36 10.02
C ALA A 36 -18.72 20.39 8.92
N TYR A 37 -19.22 19.95 7.78
CA TYR A 37 -19.59 20.80 6.64
C TYR A 37 -21.11 21.05 6.55
N GLU A 38 -21.94 20.35 7.34
CA GLU A 38 -23.37 20.60 7.40
C GLU A 38 -23.68 22.04 7.81
N GLY A 39 -24.64 22.65 7.15
CA GLY A 39 -25.04 24.02 7.38
C GLY A 39 -24.10 25.08 6.81
N LYS A 40 -22.89 24.72 6.37
CA LYS A 40 -22.01 25.68 5.68
C LYS A 40 -22.56 26.03 4.30
N SER A 41 -22.24 27.20 3.82
CA SER A 41 -22.61 27.59 2.45
C SER A 41 -21.84 26.78 1.42
N LEU A 42 -22.56 26.02 0.59
CA LEU A 42 -21.99 25.19 -0.47
C LEU A 42 -21.10 26.00 -1.45
N VAL A 43 -21.39 27.29 -1.62
CA VAL A 43 -20.60 28.17 -2.49
C VAL A 43 -19.17 28.31 -1.97
N PHE A 44 -19.00 28.37 -0.65
CA PHE A 44 -17.70 28.61 0.00
C PHE A 44 -17.02 27.32 0.48
N VAL A 45 -17.66 26.16 0.40
CA VAL A 45 -17.00 24.89 0.73
C VAL A 45 -15.87 24.65 -0.26
N ASP A 46 -14.70 24.31 0.25
CA ASP A 46 -13.55 23.89 -0.55
C ASP A 46 -13.55 22.35 -0.66
N THR A 47 -13.73 21.84 -1.88
CA THR A 47 -13.74 20.40 -2.15
C THR A 47 -12.38 19.76 -2.02
N GLU A 48 -11.29 20.49 -2.26
CA GLU A 48 -9.92 19.99 -2.09
C GLU A 48 -9.58 19.87 -0.59
N GLU A 49 -10.10 20.76 0.25
CA GLU A 49 -9.96 20.63 1.71
C GLU A 49 -10.65 19.34 2.21
N ILE A 50 -11.87 19.06 1.77
CA ILE A 50 -12.60 17.82 2.09
C ILE A 50 -11.78 16.60 1.65
N LYS A 51 -11.31 16.61 0.41
CA LYS A 51 -10.51 15.53 -0.16
C LYS A 51 -9.25 15.27 0.67
N LYS A 52 -8.52 16.33 1.02
CA LYS A 52 -7.31 16.24 1.85
C LYS A 52 -7.62 15.73 3.24
N GLU A 53 -8.69 16.20 3.86
CA GLU A 53 -9.08 15.80 5.21
C GLU A 53 -9.46 14.32 5.27
N ILE A 54 -10.30 13.83 4.36
CA ILE A 54 -10.66 12.41 4.27
C ILE A 54 -9.41 11.57 4.00
N SER A 55 -8.59 11.92 3.00
CA SER A 55 -7.39 11.15 2.64
C SER A 55 -6.34 11.09 3.75
N SER A 56 -6.29 12.09 4.63
CA SER A 56 -5.33 12.11 5.75
C SER A 56 -5.82 11.38 6.99
N LYS A 57 -7.14 11.29 7.20
CA LYS A 57 -7.73 10.73 8.42
C LYS A 57 -8.35 9.34 8.23
N THR A 58 -8.51 8.91 6.97
CA THR A 58 -9.13 7.62 6.65
C THR A 58 -8.28 6.85 5.64
N PRO A 59 -8.45 5.53 5.53
CA PRO A 59 -7.75 4.71 4.55
C PRO A 59 -8.37 4.79 3.15
N PHE A 60 -9.40 5.61 2.96
CA PHE A 60 -10.06 5.73 1.66
C PHE A 60 -9.25 6.58 0.68
N ILE A 61 -9.33 6.20 -0.59
CA ILE A 61 -8.94 7.04 -1.71
C ILE A 61 -10.15 7.87 -2.10
N VAL A 62 -10.02 9.19 -2.03
CA VAL A 62 -11.07 10.08 -2.51
C VAL A 62 -10.90 10.27 -4.01
N GLU A 63 -11.76 9.62 -4.78
CA GLU A 63 -11.75 9.75 -6.23
C GLU A 63 -12.26 11.12 -6.65
N ARG A 64 -13.37 11.56 -6.01
CA ARG A 64 -14.08 12.74 -6.42
C ARG A 64 -14.87 13.36 -5.28
N VAL A 65 -14.86 14.70 -5.19
CA VAL A 65 -15.76 15.49 -4.33
C VAL A 65 -16.45 16.49 -5.22
N GLU A 66 -17.77 16.43 -5.27
CA GLU A 66 -18.60 17.25 -6.14
C GLU A 66 -19.65 18.04 -5.34
N LYS A 67 -19.84 19.30 -5.74
CA LYS A 67 -20.93 20.12 -5.24
C LYS A 67 -22.15 19.89 -6.11
N GLU A 68 -23.19 19.34 -5.52
CA GLU A 68 -24.50 19.19 -6.18
C GLU A 68 -25.45 20.27 -5.70
N TYR A 69 -25.64 21.29 -6.50
CA TYR A 69 -26.52 22.39 -6.18
C TYR A 69 -27.97 21.94 -6.13
N PRO A 70 -28.81 22.45 -5.21
CA PRO A 70 -28.51 23.64 -4.37
C PRO A 70 -27.85 23.34 -3.03
N SER A 71 -27.82 22.09 -2.51
CA SER A 71 -27.52 21.86 -1.10
C SER A 71 -26.76 20.57 -0.78
N SER A 72 -26.22 19.87 -1.76
CA SER A 72 -25.58 18.56 -1.52
C SER A 72 -24.10 18.57 -1.84
N ILE A 73 -23.34 17.74 -1.09
CA ILE A 73 -21.97 17.36 -1.41
C ILE A 73 -21.98 15.87 -1.68
N ARG A 74 -21.46 15.46 -2.85
CA ARG A 74 -21.21 14.06 -3.18
C ARG A 74 -19.72 13.75 -3.07
N VAL A 75 -19.40 12.69 -2.35
CA VAL A 75 -18.05 12.17 -2.21
C VAL A 75 -18.00 10.74 -2.75
N VAL A 76 -17.16 10.49 -3.73
CA VAL A 76 -16.92 9.15 -4.27
C VAL A 76 -15.61 8.63 -3.73
N LEU A 77 -15.70 7.48 -3.05
CA LEU A 77 -14.60 6.83 -2.38
C LEU A 77 -14.32 5.48 -3.01
N SER A 78 -13.04 5.11 -3.07
CA SER A 78 -12.61 3.74 -3.27
C SER A 78 -11.83 3.25 -2.05
N SER A 79 -11.94 1.97 -1.74
CA SER A 79 -11.10 1.36 -0.72
C SER A 79 -9.73 1.07 -1.32
N ARG A 80 -8.67 1.32 -0.54
CA ARG A 80 -7.33 0.85 -0.86
C ARG A 80 -7.33 -0.67 -0.81
N GLN A 81 -6.61 -1.27 -1.74
CA GLN A 81 -6.49 -2.72 -1.76
C GLN A 81 -5.48 -3.16 -0.71
N GLU A 82 -5.90 -4.06 0.17
CA GLU A 82 -4.97 -4.81 1.01
C GLU A 82 -3.94 -5.49 0.10
N ARG A 83 -2.67 -5.35 0.42
CA ARG A 83 -1.59 -5.89 -0.39
C ARG A 83 -0.58 -6.69 0.39
N TYR A 84 -0.28 -6.28 1.62
CA TYR A 84 0.76 -6.87 2.41
C TYR A 84 0.23 -7.36 3.76
N ALA A 85 0.85 -8.40 4.28
CA ALA A 85 0.66 -8.87 5.64
C ALA A 85 2.01 -8.93 6.35
N VAL A 86 2.14 -8.29 7.50
CA VAL A 86 3.35 -8.27 8.34
C VAL A 86 3.06 -8.99 9.63
N GLU A 87 3.88 -9.98 9.99
CA GLU A 87 3.74 -10.72 11.24
C GLU A 87 4.02 -9.79 12.44
N ARG A 88 3.18 -9.90 13.47
CA ARG A 88 3.30 -9.15 14.71
C ARG A 88 4.15 -9.92 15.71
N ALA A 89 4.87 -9.22 16.57
CA ALA A 89 5.69 -9.83 17.60
C ALA A 89 4.90 -10.63 18.65
N ASP A 90 3.62 -10.30 18.87
CA ASP A 90 2.70 -10.99 19.77
C ASP A 90 1.85 -12.07 19.11
N GLY A 91 2.12 -12.36 17.84
CA GLY A 91 1.34 -13.21 16.97
C GLY A 91 0.26 -12.44 16.21
N GLY A 92 -0.22 -13.02 15.10
CA GLY A 92 -1.15 -12.34 14.19
C GLY A 92 -0.42 -11.45 13.18
N TYR A 93 -1.19 -10.61 12.48
CA TYR A 93 -0.71 -9.87 11.33
C TYR A 93 -1.26 -8.46 11.28
N TYR A 94 -0.42 -7.50 10.90
CA TYR A 94 -0.86 -6.23 10.36
C TYR A 94 -1.12 -6.38 8.87
N ILE A 95 -2.28 -5.89 8.41
CA ILE A 95 -2.62 -5.86 6.98
C ILE A 95 -2.41 -4.44 6.47
N LEU A 96 -1.62 -4.31 5.42
CA LEU A 96 -1.25 -3.02 4.83
C LEU A 96 -1.74 -2.92 3.38
N ASP A 97 -2.06 -1.69 2.98
CA ASP A 97 -2.38 -1.37 1.59
C ASP A 97 -1.13 -1.20 0.71
N GLU A 98 -1.33 -0.86 -0.55
CA GLU A 98 -0.27 -0.67 -1.55
C GLU A 98 0.69 0.49 -1.26
N ILE A 99 0.35 1.37 -0.32
CA ILE A 99 1.21 2.48 0.12
C ILE A 99 1.68 2.32 1.58
N PHE A 100 1.57 1.10 2.11
CA PHE A 100 1.96 0.72 3.47
C PHE A 100 1.20 1.45 4.58
N THR A 101 -0.09 1.74 4.39
CA THR A 101 -0.98 2.13 5.49
C THR A 101 -1.51 0.86 6.15
N VAL A 102 -1.43 0.79 7.49
CA VAL A 102 -2.00 -0.31 8.25
C VAL A 102 -3.52 -0.22 8.20
N CYS A 103 -4.11 -1.15 7.49
CA CYS A 103 -5.55 -1.19 7.27
C CYS A 103 -6.30 -1.95 8.34
N ASP A 104 -5.73 -3.04 8.84
CA ASP A 104 -6.39 -3.99 9.72
C ASP A 104 -5.36 -4.75 10.57
N GLU A 105 -5.84 -5.39 11.64
CA GLU A 105 -5.11 -6.37 12.43
C GLU A 105 -5.87 -7.68 12.44
N ARG A 106 -5.17 -8.79 12.21
CA ARG A 106 -5.76 -10.14 12.16
C ARG A 106 -4.97 -11.09 13.04
N GLU A 107 -5.67 -11.96 13.74
CA GLU A 107 -5.02 -13.03 14.53
C GLU A 107 -4.47 -14.13 13.62
N GLU A 108 -5.15 -14.40 12.50
CA GLU A 108 -4.76 -15.42 11.54
C GLU A 108 -4.96 -14.91 10.11
N ILE A 109 -4.02 -15.22 9.22
CA ILE A 109 -4.23 -15.16 7.77
C ILE A 109 -4.87 -16.48 7.39
N LYS A 110 -6.18 -16.47 7.11
CA LYS A 110 -6.92 -17.66 6.73
C LYS A 110 -6.36 -18.25 5.44
N ASN A 111 -6.24 -19.58 5.46
CA ASN A 111 -5.65 -20.45 4.46
C ASN A 111 -5.90 -20.10 2.98
N SER A 112 -4.88 -20.31 2.20
CA SER A 112 -4.76 -20.51 0.75
C SER A 112 -5.54 -19.55 -0.17
N ALA A 113 -6.82 -19.29 0.00
CA ALA A 113 -7.55 -18.31 -0.80
C ALA A 113 -7.27 -16.89 -0.32
N ASP A 114 -7.21 -16.64 0.99
CA ASP A 114 -6.91 -15.33 1.57
C ASP A 114 -5.39 -15.01 1.51
N MET A 115 -4.52 -16.04 1.51
CA MET A 115 -3.08 -15.87 1.24
C MET A 115 -2.80 -15.54 -0.23
N LEU A 116 -3.74 -15.77 -1.13
CA LEU A 116 -3.64 -15.31 -2.51
C LEU A 116 -3.80 -13.78 -2.63
N ASP A 117 -4.39 -13.15 -1.61
CA ASP A 117 -4.69 -11.72 -1.67
C ASP A 117 -3.59 -10.82 -1.10
N ASN A 118 -2.70 -11.35 -0.25
CA ASN A 118 -1.66 -10.57 0.39
C ASN A 118 -0.26 -11.17 0.19
N ILE A 119 0.73 -10.29 0.06
CA ILE A 119 2.15 -10.66 0.06
C ILE A 119 2.60 -10.68 1.52
N LEU A 120 3.11 -11.83 1.99
CA LEU A 120 3.66 -11.93 3.34
C LEU A 120 5.01 -11.19 3.39
N LEU A 121 5.13 -10.23 4.30
CA LEU A 121 6.38 -9.52 4.57
C LEU A 121 6.99 -10.03 5.86
N GLU A 122 8.25 -10.43 5.78
CA GLU A 122 9.07 -10.87 6.90
C GLU A 122 10.29 -9.95 7.04
N PHE A 123 10.52 -9.45 8.25
CA PHE A 123 11.67 -8.58 8.54
C PHE A 123 12.57 -9.27 9.56
N VAL A 124 13.78 -9.65 9.14
CA VAL A 124 14.75 -10.39 9.96
C VAL A 124 15.85 -9.46 10.43
N ASN A 125 16.06 -9.41 11.74
CA ASN A 125 17.02 -8.49 12.40
C ASN A 125 16.72 -7.00 12.13
N ILE A 126 15.47 -6.67 11.85
CA ILE A 126 15.01 -5.31 11.56
C ILE A 126 13.88 -4.96 12.53
N ASP A 127 14.03 -3.85 13.23
CA ASP A 127 12.95 -3.25 13.99
C ASP A 127 12.13 -2.37 13.05
N VAL A 128 10.92 -2.79 12.76
CA VAL A 128 9.98 -2.02 11.91
C VAL A 128 9.20 -0.98 12.72
N GLY A 129 9.46 -0.87 14.02
CA GLY A 129 8.75 0.02 14.92
C GLY A 129 7.33 -0.46 15.26
N GLY A 130 6.64 0.32 16.06
CA GLY A 130 5.23 0.06 16.40
C GLY A 130 4.31 0.43 15.23
N LEU A 131 3.83 -0.55 14.49
CA LEU A 131 2.76 -0.32 13.52
C LEU A 131 1.43 -0.15 14.26
N ALA A 132 0.56 0.71 13.77
CA ALA A 132 -0.78 0.90 14.32
C ALA A 132 -1.80 1.09 13.21
N VAL A 133 -3.03 0.62 13.43
CA VAL A 133 -4.13 0.78 12.46
C VAL A 133 -4.34 2.26 12.13
N LYS A 134 -4.59 2.55 10.87
CA LYS A 134 -4.74 3.89 10.29
C LYS A 134 -3.44 4.71 10.22
N THR A 135 -2.28 4.12 10.51
CA THR A 135 -0.99 4.79 10.33
C THR A 135 -0.30 4.31 9.06
N ARG A 136 0.35 5.24 8.37
CA ARG A 136 1.18 4.94 7.22
C ARG A 136 2.63 4.83 7.66
N VAL A 137 3.31 3.81 7.18
CA VAL A 137 4.76 3.64 7.40
C VAL A 137 5.51 4.77 6.67
N ASP A 138 6.41 5.44 7.37
CA ASP A 138 7.33 6.39 6.75
C ASP A 138 8.49 5.64 6.07
N LEU A 139 8.47 5.64 4.74
CA LEU A 139 9.50 4.96 3.94
C LEU A 139 10.87 5.66 4.01
N THR A 140 10.93 6.92 4.46
CA THR A 140 12.21 7.62 4.64
C THR A 140 12.92 7.20 5.91
N GLU A 141 12.17 6.77 6.92
CA GLU A 141 12.68 6.30 8.21
C GLU A 141 12.80 4.78 8.25
N ASN A 142 12.07 4.06 7.39
CA ASN A 142 12.06 2.59 7.39
C ASN A 142 12.60 2.02 6.08
N THR A 143 13.91 1.76 6.08
CA THR A 143 14.65 1.23 4.92
C THR A 143 14.09 -0.10 4.41
N ALA A 144 13.61 -0.98 5.29
CA ALA A 144 13.09 -2.28 4.89
C ALA A 144 11.83 -2.15 4.04
N PHE A 145 10.89 -1.31 4.46
CA PHE A 145 9.70 -1.02 3.65
C PHE A 145 10.03 -0.26 2.36
N ALA A 146 11.04 0.61 2.37
CA ALA A 146 11.50 1.29 1.16
C ALA A 146 12.05 0.28 0.13
N ILE A 147 12.81 -0.73 0.58
CA ILE A 147 13.32 -1.82 -0.25
C ILE A 147 12.16 -2.63 -0.85
N VAL A 148 11.16 -3.03 -0.02
CA VAL A 148 9.97 -3.75 -0.50
C VAL A 148 9.21 -2.92 -1.53
N ASN A 149 8.99 -1.64 -1.25
CA ASN A 149 8.30 -0.73 -2.16
C ASN A 149 9.01 -0.61 -3.52
N ALA A 150 10.33 -0.46 -3.52
CA ALA A 150 11.11 -0.36 -4.74
C ALA A 150 11.05 -1.66 -5.56
N PHE A 151 11.15 -2.83 -4.89
CA PHE A 151 11.06 -4.13 -5.57
C PHE A 151 9.66 -4.39 -6.14
N THR A 152 8.62 -4.23 -5.33
CA THR A 152 7.23 -4.53 -5.76
C THR A 152 6.70 -3.50 -6.76
N GLY A 153 7.24 -2.28 -6.75
CA GLY A 153 6.90 -1.22 -7.71
C GLY A 153 7.32 -1.52 -9.15
N GLU A 154 8.32 -2.40 -9.35
CA GLU A 154 8.76 -2.85 -10.67
C GLU A 154 7.87 -3.94 -11.29
N ILE A 155 6.87 -4.44 -10.55
CA ILE A 155 6.00 -5.54 -10.99
C ILE A 155 4.56 -5.03 -11.13
N ASN A 156 3.99 -5.24 -12.30
CA ASN A 156 2.56 -5.07 -12.48
C ASN A 156 1.81 -6.17 -11.71
N SER A 157 0.83 -5.78 -10.87
CA SER A 157 0.07 -6.72 -10.05
C SER A 157 0.96 -7.66 -9.19
N PRO A 158 1.78 -7.13 -8.25
CA PRO A 158 2.76 -7.94 -7.49
C PRO A 158 2.15 -9.18 -6.84
N ARG A 159 0.88 -9.10 -6.39
CA ARG A 159 0.16 -10.23 -5.76
C ARG A 159 -0.01 -11.44 -6.69
N ASP A 160 -0.06 -11.21 -7.99
CA ASP A 160 -0.22 -12.31 -8.96
C ASP A 160 1.08 -13.10 -9.14
N HIS A 161 2.20 -12.54 -8.71
CA HIS A 161 3.52 -13.12 -8.90
C HIS A 161 4.24 -13.51 -7.61
N ILE A 162 3.99 -12.82 -6.49
CA ILE A 162 4.75 -12.95 -5.25
C ILE A 162 3.90 -13.59 -4.16
N ILE A 163 4.49 -14.54 -3.43
CA ILE A 163 3.93 -15.14 -2.20
C ILE A 163 4.42 -14.36 -0.99
N SER A 164 5.74 -14.19 -0.88
CA SER A 164 6.36 -13.53 0.27
C SER A 164 7.60 -12.76 -0.12
N VAL A 165 7.91 -11.75 0.68
CA VAL A 165 9.17 -11.00 0.61
C VAL A 165 9.76 -10.95 2.00
N THR A 166 11.00 -11.45 2.12
CA THR A 166 11.80 -11.35 3.34
C THR A 166 12.86 -10.28 3.12
N VAL A 167 12.98 -9.34 4.05
CA VAL A 167 14.11 -8.40 4.10
C VAL A 167 14.92 -8.68 5.36
N GLU A 168 16.20 -8.98 5.20
CA GLU A 168 17.10 -9.31 6.30
C GLU A 168 18.25 -8.30 6.39
N ASP A 169 18.51 -7.75 7.58
CA ASP A 169 19.73 -7.00 7.85
C ASP A 169 20.84 -7.97 8.27
N LYS A 170 21.85 -8.12 7.40
CA LYS A 170 23.08 -8.89 7.66
C LYS A 170 24.08 -8.13 8.52
N GLY A 171 23.73 -6.94 8.95
CA GLY A 171 24.58 -6.04 9.73
C GLY A 171 25.21 -4.91 8.89
N TYR A 172 25.42 -3.79 9.57
CA TYR A 172 26.01 -2.57 8.97
C TYR A 172 25.22 -2.00 7.78
N GLY A 173 23.89 -2.14 7.79
CA GLY A 173 23.02 -1.67 6.71
C GLY A 173 23.10 -2.53 5.44
N ASN A 174 23.61 -3.74 5.54
CA ASN A 174 23.72 -4.68 4.43
C ASN A 174 22.45 -5.52 4.32
N TYR A 175 21.43 -4.96 3.68
CA TYR A 175 20.15 -5.62 3.50
C TYR A 175 20.17 -6.65 2.37
N TYR A 176 19.53 -7.79 2.61
CA TYR A 176 19.21 -8.78 1.59
C TYR A 176 17.68 -8.84 1.44
N LEU A 177 17.22 -8.85 0.19
CA LEU A 177 15.81 -9.11 -0.12
C LEU A 177 15.70 -10.51 -0.74
N THR A 178 14.77 -11.32 -0.26
CA THR A 178 14.39 -12.60 -0.86
C THR A 178 12.90 -12.58 -1.15
N ALA A 179 12.52 -12.70 -2.42
CA ALA A 179 11.13 -12.84 -2.83
C ALA A 179 10.85 -14.27 -3.29
N VAL A 180 9.79 -14.90 -2.77
CA VAL A 180 9.30 -16.19 -3.22
C VAL A 180 8.21 -15.96 -4.24
N MET A 181 8.45 -16.44 -5.47
CA MET A 181 7.51 -16.29 -6.57
C MET A 181 6.48 -17.42 -6.57
N ARG A 182 5.26 -17.16 -7.05
CA ARG A 182 4.16 -18.16 -7.07
C ARG A 182 4.46 -19.38 -7.93
N GLU A 183 5.31 -19.24 -8.93
CA GLU A 183 5.72 -20.32 -9.81
C GLU A 183 6.76 -21.27 -9.16
N GLY A 184 7.42 -20.85 -8.07
CA GLY A 184 8.35 -21.67 -7.29
C GLY A 184 9.78 -21.16 -7.22
N VAL A 185 10.21 -20.28 -8.14
CA VAL A 185 11.51 -19.63 -8.10
C VAL A 185 11.56 -18.62 -6.96
N SER A 186 12.73 -18.47 -6.34
CA SER A 186 13.02 -17.34 -5.45
C SER A 186 13.93 -16.33 -6.14
N ILE A 187 13.77 -15.05 -5.81
CA ILE A 187 14.65 -13.96 -6.24
C ILE A 187 15.38 -13.46 -5.00
N GLU A 188 16.71 -13.46 -5.04
CA GLU A 188 17.58 -12.93 -3.99
C GLU A 188 18.31 -11.69 -4.50
N ILE A 189 18.14 -10.55 -3.84
CA ILE A 189 18.87 -9.32 -4.13
C ILE A 189 19.82 -9.03 -2.98
N ARG A 190 21.13 -9.04 -3.26
CA ARG A 190 22.18 -8.75 -2.28
C ARG A 190 22.47 -7.26 -2.20
N LYS A 191 22.77 -6.77 -0.99
CA LYS A 191 22.95 -5.34 -0.71
C LYS A 191 21.81 -4.52 -1.27
N ALA A 192 20.59 -4.92 -0.89
CA ALA A 192 19.35 -4.34 -1.40
C ALA A 192 19.13 -2.88 -0.95
N GLY A 193 19.88 -2.37 0.04
CA GLY A 193 19.88 -0.96 0.41
C GLY A 193 20.44 -0.03 -0.68
N ASP A 194 21.30 -0.57 -1.56
CA ASP A 194 21.97 0.19 -2.61
C ASP A 194 21.41 -0.17 -3.99
N ARG A 195 21.06 0.83 -4.79
CA ARG A 195 20.61 0.67 -6.19
C ARG A 195 19.48 -0.35 -6.34
N ILE A 196 18.54 -0.40 -5.37
CA ILE A 196 17.51 -1.45 -5.32
C ILE A 196 16.65 -1.47 -6.58
N ALA A 197 16.29 -0.32 -7.15
CA ALA A 197 15.47 -0.25 -8.37
C ALA A 197 16.18 -0.92 -9.55
N GLU A 198 17.48 -0.62 -9.79
CA GLU A 198 18.24 -1.21 -10.87
C GLU A 198 18.43 -2.73 -10.69
N LYS A 199 18.71 -3.16 -9.44
CA LYS A 199 18.85 -4.59 -9.10
C LYS A 199 17.52 -5.33 -9.24
N SER A 200 16.42 -4.70 -8.83
CA SER A 200 15.07 -5.26 -8.99
C SER A 200 14.71 -5.43 -10.46
N ALA A 201 14.93 -4.40 -11.28
CA ALA A 201 14.70 -4.47 -12.71
C ALA A 201 15.51 -5.61 -13.37
N ALA A 202 16.82 -5.72 -13.08
CA ALA A 202 17.68 -6.77 -13.62
C ALA A 202 17.26 -8.19 -13.16
N ALA A 203 16.90 -8.34 -11.87
CA ALA A 203 16.44 -9.61 -11.33
C ALA A 203 15.11 -10.06 -11.95
N LEU A 204 14.17 -9.13 -12.11
CA LEU A 204 12.87 -9.41 -12.71
C LEU A 204 12.97 -9.67 -14.21
N GLU A 205 13.80 -8.92 -14.94
CA GLU A 205 14.08 -9.20 -16.36
C GLU A 205 14.60 -10.63 -16.52
N LYS A 206 15.57 -11.05 -15.65
CA LYS A 206 16.07 -12.41 -15.65
C LYS A 206 14.99 -13.43 -15.33
N TYR A 207 14.15 -13.20 -14.32
CA TYR A 207 13.07 -14.09 -13.93
C TYR A 207 12.03 -14.25 -15.05
N PHE A 208 11.57 -13.15 -15.65
CA PHE A 208 10.58 -13.22 -16.74
C PHE A 208 11.13 -13.85 -18.02
N ALA A 209 12.46 -13.81 -18.22
CA ALA A 209 13.12 -14.48 -19.33
C ALA A 209 13.34 -15.99 -19.14
N LEU A 210 13.07 -16.55 -17.92
CA LEU A 210 13.18 -17.98 -17.68
C LEU A 210 12.13 -18.76 -18.46
N ALA A 211 12.51 -19.96 -18.93
CA ALA A 211 11.53 -20.90 -19.48
C ALA A 211 10.59 -21.42 -18.37
N ASP A 212 9.36 -21.79 -18.69
CA ASP A 212 8.35 -22.21 -17.71
C ASP A 212 8.84 -23.34 -16.80
N LYS A 213 9.61 -24.30 -17.34
CA LYS A 213 10.19 -25.40 -16.55
C LYS A 213 11.21 -24.92 -15.51
N ASP A 214 11.93 -23.83 -15.80
CA ASP A 214 12.96 -23.27 -14.92
C ASP A 214 12.35 -22.33 -13.87
N LYS A 215 11.09 -21.92 -14.04
CA LYS A 215 10.34 -21.14 -13.05
C LYS A 215 9.75 -21.98 -11.91
N LEU A 216 9.75 -23.31 -12.04
CA LEU A 216 9.18 -24.20 -11.04
C LEU A 216 10.07 -24.38 -9.80
N SER A 217 11.36 -24.05 -9.91
CA SER A 217 12.32 -24.17 -8.80
C SER A 217 13.56 -23.35 -9.12
N GLY A 218 14.46 -23.25 -8.16
CA GLY A 218 15.73 -22.54 -8.34
C GLY A 218 15.70 -21.12 -7.79
N LYS A 219 16.75 -20.38 -8.10
CA LYS A 219 16.94 -19.04 -7.57
C LYS A 219 17.52 -18.09 -8.62
N VAL A 220 16.95 -16.89 -8.71
CA VAL A 220 17.58 -15.78 -9.40
C VAL A 220 18.36 -14.96 -8.35
N ILE A 221 19.67 -14.84 -8.51
CA ILE A 221 20.51 -14.05 -7.61
C ILE A 221 20.95 -12.79 -8.34
N CYS A 222 20.70 -11.63 -7.72
CA CYS A 222 21.13 -10.33 -8.22
C CYS A 222 22.11 -9.67 -7.24
N PHE A 223 23.23 -9.22 -7.76
CA PHE A 223 24.29 -8.57 -7.00
C PHE A 223 25.08 -7.58 -7.85
N GLU A 224 25.87 -6.75 -7.19
CA GLU A 224 26.82 -5.87 -7.85
C GLU A 224 28.21 -6.52 -7.86
N ALA A 225 28.81 -6.64 -9.04
CA ALA A 225 30.16 -7.14 -9.22
C ALA A 225 31.22 -6.07 -8.86
N ASP A 226 32.50 -6.48 -8.72
CA ASP A 226 33.60 -5.58 -8.34
C ASP A 226 33.80 -4.39 -9.29
N GLY A 227 33.28 -4.45 -10.49
CA GLY A 227 33.31 -3.35 -11.48
C GLY A 227 32.11 -2.37 -11.39
N GLY A 228 31.18 -2.60 -10.46
CA GLY A 228 29.94 -1.82 -10.34
C GLY A 228 28.80 -2.27 -11.25
N ASP A 229 29.02 -3.32 -12.05
CA ASP A 229 28.00 -3.90 -12.92
C ASP A 229 26.98 -4.71 -12.10
N ILE A 230 25.69 -4.54 -12.41
CA ILE A 230 24.63 -5.36 -11.81
C ILE A 230 24.52 -6.65 -12.63
N ILE A 231 24.64 -7.77 -11.93
CA ILE A 231 24.54 -9.11 -12.51
C ILE A 231 23.33 -9.82 -11.90
N ALA A 232 22.47 -10.38 -12.76
CA ALA A 232 21.40 -11.28 -12.38
C ALA A 232 21.63 -12.65 -13.04
N GLN A 233 21.76 -13.70 -12.23
CA GLN A 233 22.00 -15.07 -12.69
C GLN A 233 20.99 -16.02 -12.09
N TYR A 234 20.70 -17.11 -12.81
CA TYR A 234 19.82 -18.19 -12.35
C TYR A 234 20.66 -19.40 -11.94
N GLU A 235 20.33 -20.01 -10.80
CA GLU A 235 20.96 -21.19 -10.21
C GLU A 235 19.93 -22.28 -9.88
#